data_a617db66eed59f11006533a08783bfa2
#
_entry.id   a617db66eed59f11006533a08783bfa2
#
_cell.length_a   1.000
_cell.length_b   1.000
_cell.length_c   1.000
_cell.angle_alpha   90.00
_cell.angle_beta   90.00
_cell.angle_gamma   90.00
#
_symmetry.space_group_name_H-M   'P 1'
#
loop_
_entity.id
_entity.type
_entity.pdbx_description
1 polymer ?
#
loop_
_entity_poly.entity_id
_entity_poly.type
_entity_poly.pdbx_seq_one_letter_code
_entity_poly.pdbx_strand_id
1 'polypeptide(L)'
;RKPRDLRAEYPGHVVALDTVERFVHGIRRYVITFEDIYTRYGFAWATSSHASLAATKFFELCRQAFPFPFTLVLTDNGSEFAKHFAVKINELHLVHYHTYPRTPKMNAHCERFNRTLQEEYVDYHVNELLEPSSFNRGLIDYLIFYNTRRVHHAFKNKYSPVQFMLHWQEQQLNLGQECKW
;
A
#
# COMPACT_ATOMS: atom_id res chain seq x y z
N ARG A 1 -5.84 13.25 12.63
CA ARG A 1 -6.15 11.89 13.14
C ARG A 1 -7.27 11.29 12.31
N LYS A 2 -7.24 9.99 12.03
CA LYS A 2 -8.24 9.27 11.21
C LYS A 2 -9.64 9.37 11.85
N PRO A 3 -10.69 9.76 11.11
CA PRO A 3 -12.08 9.63 11.55
C PRO A 3 -12.45 8.17 11.80
N ARG A 4 -13.32 7.91 12.81
CA ARG A 4 -13.73 6.53 13.16
C ARG A 4 -14.49 5.83 12.04
N ASP A 5 -15.22 6.60 11.24
CA ASP A 5 -16.12 6.09 10.18
C ASP A 5 -15.52 6.17 8.77
N LEU A 6 -14.20 6.40 8.67
CA LEU A 6 -13.53 6.51 7.38
C LEU A 6 -13.61 5.17 6.63
N ARG A 7 -14.31 5.17 5.50
CA ARG A 7 -14.40 4.07 4.54
C ARG A 7 -13.85 4.50 3.20
N ALA A 8 -13.16 3.62 2.52
CA ALA A 8 -12.76 3.84 1.14
C ALA A 8 -13.98 3.58 0.23
N GLU A 9 -14.26 4.50 -0.68
CA GLU A 9 -15.47 4.48 -1.52
C GLU A 9 -15.15 4.27 -3.00
N TYR A 10 -13.92 4.56 -3.42
CA TYR A 10 -13.43 4.41 -4.79
C TYR A 10 -11.92 4.18 -4.81
N PRO A 11 -11.33 3.72 -5.94
CA PRO A 11 -9.89 3.53 -6.05
C PRO A 11 -9.12 4.84 -5.81
N GLY A 12 -8.10 4.80 -4.95
CA GLY A 12 -7.30 5.96 -4.58
C GLY A 12 -7.92 6.87 -3.51
N HIS A 13 -9.17 6.62 -3.05
CA HIS A 13 -9.78 7.41 -1.99
C HIS A 13 -8.96 7.38 -0.70
N VAL A 14 -8.61 6.18 -0.24
CA VAL A 14 -7.78 5.97 0.96
C VAL A 14 -6.66 5.02 0.64
N VAL A 15 -5.44 5.51 0.68
CA VAL A 15 -4.24 4.68 0.56
C VAL A 15 -3.52 4.61 1.91
N ALA A 16 -3.03 3.44 2.28
CA ALA A 16 -2.34 3.23 3.54
C ALA A 16 -0.89 2.83 3.29
N LEU A 17 0.02 3.40 4.09
CA LEU A 17 1.42 3.02 4.12
C LEU A 17 1.82 2.56 5.52
N ASP A 18 2.76 1.62 5.54
CA ASP A 18 3.32 1.06 6.76
C ASP A 18 4.74 0.57 6.50
N THR A 19 5.49 0.22 7.56
CA THR A 19 6.84 -0.30 7.44
C THR A 19 7.00 -1.59 8.25
N VAL A 20 7.36 -2.67 7.56
CA VAL A 20 7.73 -3.94 8.20
C VAL A 20 9.22 -3.93 8.46
N GLU A 21 9.62 -4.10 9.72
CA GLU A 21 11.01 -4.24 10.13
C GLU A 21 11.40 -5.71 10.23
N ARG A 22 12.60 -6.05 9.75
CA ARG A 22 13.22 -7.37 9.87
C ARG A 22 14.67 -7.28 10.30
N PHE A 23 15.10 -8.21 11.14
CA PHE A 23 16.49 -8.40 11.48
C PHE A 23 17.04 -9.63 10.75
N VAL A 24 18.09 -9.42 9.97
CA VAL A 24 18.76 -10.47 9.21
C VAL A 24 20.22 -10.49 9.64
N HIS A 25 20.65 -11.55 10.29
CA HIS A 25 22.02 -11.67 10.89
C HIS A 25 22.40 -10.44 11.73
N GLY A 26 21.46 -9.91 12.53
CA GLY A 26 21.66 -8.74 13.37
C GLY A 26 21.60 -7.39 12.63
N ILE A 27 21.44 -7.40 11.32
CA ILE A 27 21.33 -6.18 10.52
C ILE A 27 19.85 -5.85 10.31
N ARG A 28 19.46 -4.61 10.62
CA ARG A 28 18.11 -4.13 10.46
C ARG A 28 17.80 -3.81 8.99
N ARG A 29 16.67 -4.27 8.51
CA ARG A 29 16.14 -4.04 7.16
C ARG A 29 14.67 -3.67 7.23
N TYR A 30 14.19 -2.96 6.24
CA TYR A 30 12.83 -2.44 6.19
C TYR A 30 12.17 -2.79 4.87
N VAL A 31 10.88 -3.12 4.93
CA VAL A 31 10.02 -3.25 3.76
C VAL A 31 8.90 -2.25 3.94
N ILE A 32 8.92 -1.17 3.17
CA ILE A 32 7.86 -0.18 3.17
C ILE A 32 6.73 -0.74 2.30
N THR A 33 5.50 -0.66 2.78
CA THR A 33 4.32 -1.20 2.14
C THR A 33 3.29 -0.13 1.84
N PHE A 34 2.51 -0.35 0.80
CA PHE A 34 1.40 0.48 0.35
C PHE A 34 0.22 -0.41 0.00
N GLU A 35 -0.98 -0.04 0.41
CA GLU A 35 -2.23 -0.67 -0.02
C GLU A 35 -3.28 0.40 -0.34
N ASP A 36 -3.91 0.30 -1.50
CA ASP A 36 -5.19 0.98 -1.72
C ASP A 36 -6.31 0.23 -1.03
N ILE A 37 -6.97 0.89 -0.08
CA ILE A 37 -7.96 0.25 0.81
C ILE A 37 -9.20 -0.20 0.06
N TYR A 38 -9.54 0.39 -1.07
CA TYR A 38 -10.71 0.01 -1.86
C TYR A 38 -10.45 -1.20 -2.74
N THR A 39 -9.39 -1.15 -3.54
CA THR A 39 -9.07 -2.18 -4.53
C THR A 39 -8.19 -3.30 -4.02
N ARG A 40 -7.59 -3.16 -2.85
CA ARG A 40 -6.57 -4.07 -2.30
C ARG A 40 -5.29 -4.14 -3.15
N TYR A 41 -5.10 -3.19 -4.05
CA TYR A 41 -3.85 -3.09 -4.78
C TYR A 41 -2.71 -2.82 -3.81
N GLY A 42 -1.73 -3.72 -3.83
CA GLY A 42 -0.59 -3.67 -2.92
C GLY A 42 0.70 -3.38 -3.64
N PHE A 43 1.56 -2.59 -3.01
CA PHE A 43 2.93 -2.37 -3.46
C PHE A 43 3.87 -2.42 -2.25
N ALA A 44 5.13 -2.83 -2.46
CA ALA A 44 6.11 -2.92 -1.40
C ALA A 44 7.52 -2.73 -1.96
N TRP A 45 8.44 -2.26 -1.09
CA TRP A 45 9.82 -2.02 -1.47
C TRP A 45 10.75 -2.19 -0.27
N ALA A 46 11.76 -3.06 -0.42
CA ALA A 46 12.77 -3.24 0.61
C ALA A 46 13.84 -2.14 0.54
N THR A 47 14.28 -1.69 1.70
CA THR A 47 15.30 -0.65 1.86
C THR A 47 16.17 -0.90 3.09
N SER A 48 17.40 -0.41 3.08
CA SER A 48 18.27 -0.37 4.26
C SER A 48 18.02 0.85 5.14
N SER A 49 17.21 1.81 4.68
CA SER A 49 16.99 3.09 5.35
C SER A 49 15.56 3.24 5.86
N HIS A 50 15.44 3.64 7.13
CA HIS A 50 14.17 4.05 7.76
C HIS A 50 13.97 5.57 7.71
N ALA A 51 14.70 6.27 6.85
CA ALA A 51 14.62 7.70 6.74
C ALA A 51 13.35 8.15 6.01
N SER A 52 12.82 9.31 6.40
CA SER A 52 11.64 9.92 5.77
C SER A 52 11.81 10.13 4.26
N LEU A 53 13.03 10.35 3.79
CA LEU A 53 13.32 10.44 2.36
C LEU A 53 13.10 9.12 1.62
N ALA A 54 13.38 7.97 2.26
CA ALA A 54 13.12 6.66 1.66
C ALA A 54 11.62 6.41 1.52
N ALA A 55 10.82 6.71 2.54
CA ALA A 55 9.36 6.64 2.48
C ALA A 55 8.78 7.59 1.42
N THR A 56 9.33 8.80 1.29
CA THR A 56 8.92 9.77 0.26
C THR A 56 9.17 9.24 -1.15
N LYS A 57 10.36 8.70 -1.42
CA LYS A 57 10.71 8.11 -2.72
C LYS A 57 9.79 6.92 -3.05
N PHE A 58 9.55 6.05 -2.08
CA PHE A 58 8.63 4.93 -2.24
C PHE A 58 7.21 5.40 -2.56
N PHE A 59 6.71 6.41 -1.86
CA PHE A 59 5.39 6.99 -2.12
C PHE A 59 5.26 7.55 -3.54
N GLU A 60 6.29 8.21 -4.05
CA GLU A 60 6.32 8.70 -5.43
C GLU A 60 6.27 7.54 -6.44
N LEU A 61 6.96 6.43 -6.18
CA LEU A 61 6.85 5.21 -7.00
C LEU A 61 5.42 4.64 -6.98
N CYS A 62 4.78 4.60 -5.81
CA CYS A 62 3.39 4.15 -5.69
C CYS A 62 2.44 5.03 -6.53
N ARG A 63 2.63 6.35 -6.52
CA ARG A 63 1.83 7.29 -7.31
C ARG A 63 2.01 7.11 -8.82
N GLN A 64 3.19 6.69 -9.26
CA GLN A 64 3.46 6.39 -10.67
C GLN A 64 2.88 5.03 -11.10
N ALA A 65 2.90 4.05 -10.20
CA ALA A 65 2.47 2.68 -10.48
C ALA A 65 0.94 2.48 -10.38
N PHE A 66 0.26 3.28 -9.54
CA PHE A 66 -1.17 3.16 -9.33
C PHE A 66 -1.96 4.06 -10.30
N PRO A 67 -2.98 3.54 -11.00
CA PRO A 67 -3.62 4.27 -12.11
C PRO A 67 -4.63 5.36 -11.70
N PHE A 68 -4.90 5.53 -10.40
CA PHE A 68 -5.84 6.51 -9.90
C PHE A 68 -5.17 7.55 -9.01
N PRO A 69 -5.67 8.80 -8.99
CA PRO A 69 -5.15 9.82 -8.09
C PRO A 69 -5.45 9.46 -6.62
N PHE A 70 -4.54 9.83 -5.72
CA PHE A 70 -4.76 9.67 -4.28
C PHE A 70 -5.53 10.87 -3.73
N THR A 71 -6.42 10.61 -2.76
CA THR A 71 -7.15 11.64 -2.04
C THR A 71 -6.66 11.75 -0.59
N LEU A 72 -6.50 10.63 0.08
CA LEU A 72 -6.15 10.55 1.49
C LEU A 72 -5.08 9.49 1.72
N VAL A 73 -4.07 9.86 2.50
CA VAL A 73 -2.98 9.01 2.93
C VAL A 73 -3.13 8.68 4.39
N LEU A 74 -3.08 7.40 4.73
CA LEU A 74 -3.14 6.88 6.09
C LEU A 74 -1.78 6.25 6.44
N THR A 75 -1.18 6.67 7.56
CA THR A 75 0.03 6.06 8.11
C THR A 75 -0.13 5.85 9.61
N ASP A 76 0.79 5.14 10.21
CA ASP A 76 1.00 5.24 11.65
C ASP A 76 1.78 6.53 12.00
N ASN A 77 2.26 6.64 13.27
CA ASN A 77 3.08 7.77 13.71
C ASN A 77 4.59 7.47 13.56
N GLY A 78 4.99 6.62 12.62
CA GLY A 78 6.39 6.31 12.35
C GLY A 78 7.19 7.54 11.95
N SER A 79 8.45 7.60 12.37
CA SER A 79 9.35 8.73 12.07
C SER A 79 9.65 8.89 10.58
N GLU A 80 9.54 7.82 9.81
CA GLU A 80 9.69 7.77 8.35
C GLU A 80 8.56 8.53 7.63
N PHE A 81 7.37 8.63 8.24
CA PHE A 81 6.23 9.38 7.71
C PHE A 81 6.16 10.84 8.20
N ALA A 82 7.21 11.30 8.89
CA ALA A 82 7.38 12.70 9.29
C ALA A 82 8.23 13.49 8.26
N LYS A 83 8.66 14.69 8.63
CA LYS A 83 9.64 15.52 7.88
C LYS A 83 9.37 15.56 6.36
N HIS A 84 10.27 14.98 5.56
CA HIS A 84 10.20 15.01 4.09
C HIS A 84 8.90 14.41 3.56
N PHE A 85 8.43 13.32 4.17
CA PHE A 85 7.19 12.69 3.77
C PHE A 85 5.98 13.61 4.01
N ALA A 86 5.89 14.21 5.19
CA ALA A 86 4.80 15.13 5.52
C ALA A 86 4.81 16.39 4.63
N VAL A 87 6.00 16.92 4.31
CA VAL A 87 6.15 18.04 3.37
C VAL A 87 5.62 17.63 2.00
N LYS A 88 6.01 16.45 1.48
CA LYS A 88 5.55 15.95 0.20
C LYS A 88 4.04 15.78 0.12
N ILE A 89 3.42 15.20 1.14
CA ILE A 89 1.96 15.05 1.22
C ILE A 89 1.27 16.44 1.14
N ASN A 90 1.84 17.42 1.83
CA ASN A 90 1.31 18.80 1.84
C ASN A 90 1.46 19.49 0.48
N GLU A 91 2.62 19.36 -0.19
CA GLU A 91 2.86 19.86 -1.55
C GLU A 91 1.86 19.30 -2.57
N LEU A 92 1.45 18.05 -2.37
CA LEU A 92 0.49 17.36 -3.22
C LEU A 92 -0.98 17.65 -2.85
N HIS A 93 -1.22 18.48 -1.84
CA HIS A 93 -2.54 18.80 -1.30
C HIS A 93 -3.36 17.57 -0.89
N LEU A 94 -2.67 16.49 -0.43
CA LEU A 94 -3.31 15.28 0.04
C LEU A 94 -3.65 15.39 1.52
N VAL A 95 -4.76 14.77 1.92
CA VAL A 95 -5.12 14.67 3.33
C VAL A 95 -4.26 13.57 3.98
N HIS A 96 -3.56 13.91 5.06
CA HIS A 96 -2.75 12.96 5.82
C HIS A 96 -3.39 12.66 7.17
N TYR A 97 -3.79 11.42 7.39
CA TYR A 97 -4.26 10.95 8.68
C TYR A 97 -3.28 9.95 9.30
N HIS A 98 -3.11 10.08 10.62
CA HIS A 98 -2.37 9.11 11.40
C HIS A 98 -3.36 8.21 12.17
N THR A 99 -3.05 6.92 12.23
CA THR A 99 -3.77 5.96 13.06
C THR A 99 -3.54 6.26 14.55
N TYR A 100 -4.48 5.86 15.40
CA TYR A 100 -4.29 5.99 16.83
C TYR A 100 -3.31 4.91 17.33
N PRO A 101 -2.43 5.24 18.28
CA PRO A 101 -1.58 4.24 18.92
C PRO A 101 -2.44 3.12 19.53
N ARG A 102 -1.99 1.87 19.40
CA ARG A 102 -2.63 0.68 19.98
C ARG A 102 -4.10 0.46 19.55
N THR A 103 -4.46 0.85 18.33
CA THR A 103 -5.80 0.64 17.80
C THR A 103 -5.74 -0.23 16.52
N PRO A 104 -5.55 -1.55 16.63
CA PRO A 104 -5.33 -2.46 15.48
C PRO A 104 -6.42 -2.36 14.41
N LYS A 105 -7.67 -2.18 14.80
CA LYS A 105 -8.80 -2.08 13.88
C LYS A 105 -8.70 -0.93 12.88
N MET A 106 -7.90 0.09 13.18
CA MET A 106 -7.77 1.27 12.30
C MET A 106 -6.84 1.05 11.11
N ASN A 107 -5.92 0.09 11.20
CA ASN A 107 -4.99 -0.27 10.13
C ASN A 107 -5.11 -1.73 9.70
N ALA A 108 -6.24 -2.38 10.00
CA ALA A 108 -6.46 -3.81 9.79
C ALA A 108 -6.24 -4.25 8.32
N HIS A 109 -6.39 -3.35 7.37
CA HIS A 109 -6.15 -3.63 5.96
C HIS A 109 -4.66 -3.73 5.67
N CYS A 110 -3.89 -2.72 6.07
CA CYS A 110 -2.44 -2.70 5.93
C CYS A 110 -1.79 -3.86 6.70
N GLU A 111 -2.24 -4.12 7.94
CA GLU A 111 -1.78 -5.27 8.73
C GLU A 111 -2.03 -6.60 8.03
N ARG A 112 -3.18 -6.75 7.35
CA ARG A 112 -3.49 -7.96 6.58
C ARG A 112 -2.61 -8.08 5.34
N PHE A 113 -2.40 -7.00 4.60
CA PHE A 113 -1.48 -6.99 3.47
C PHE A 113 -0.05 -7.32 3.93
N ASN A 114 0.43 -6.66 4.98
CA ASN A 114 1.75 -6.92 5.55
C ASN A 114 1.92 -8.38 5.98
N ARG A 115 0.90 -8.97 6.63
CA ARG A 115 0.92 -10.38 7.01
C ARG A 115 1.01 -11.27 5.77
N THR A 116 0.15 -11.06 4.77
CA THR A 116 0.17 -11.84 3.53
C THR A 116 1.52 -11.74 2.83
N LEU A 117 2.07 -10.53 2.71
CA LEU A 117 3.38 -10.30 2.11
C LEU A 117 4.50 -11.04 2.86
N GLN A 118 4.44 -11.02 4.20
CA GLN A 118 5.41 -11.72 5.04
C GLN A 118 5.31 -13.23 4.87
N GLU A 119 4.12 -13.80 5.02
CA GLU A 119 3.87 -15.24 4.95
C GLU A 119 4.10 -15.81 3.54
N GLU A 120 3.79 -15.06 2.48
CA GLU A 120 3.86 -15.57 1.11
C GLU A 120 5.19 -15.25 0.41
N TYR A 121 5.96 -14.25 0.88
CA TYR A 121 7.19 -13.86 0.20
C TYR A 121 8.37 -13.55 1.15
N VAL A 122 8.23 -12.60 2.08
CA VAL A 122 9.37 -12.07 2.86
C VAL A 122 10.06 -13.17 3.67
N ASP A 123 9.30 -14.03 4.35
CA ASP A 123 9.85 -15.04 5.24
C ASP A 123 10.62 -16.14 4.48
N TYR A 124 10.28 -16.39 3.21
CA TYR A 124 11.03 -17.31 2.35
C TYR A 124 12.29 -16.69 1.74
N HIS A 125 12.35 -15.35 1.65
CA HIS A 125 13.44 -14.60 1.03
C HIS A 125 14.19 -13.71 2.02
N VAL A 126 14.06 -13.97 3.32
CA VAL A 126 14.58 -13.09 4.39
C VAL A 126 16.08 -12.80 4.26
N ASN A 127 16.89 -13.77 3.85
CA ASN A 127 18.34 -13.59 3.68
C ASN A 127 18.67 -12.62 2.51
N GLU A 128 17.81 -12.55 1.49
CA GLU A 128 17.99 -11.64 0.36
C GLU A 128 17.78 -10.18 0.76
N LEU A 129 17.10 -9.91 1.90
CA LEU A 129 16.98 -8.56 2.46
C LEU A 129 18.32 -7.92 2.83
N LEU A 130 19.39 -8.68 2.97
CA LEU A 130 20.74 -8.14 3.14
C LEU A 130 21.12 -7.25 1.96
N GLU A 131 20.68 -7.62 0.77
CA GLU A 131 20.86 -6.86 -0.47
C GLU A 131 19.48 -6.43 -1.04
N PRO A 132 18.93 -5.28 -0.59
CA PRO A 132 17.57 -4.85 -0.97
C PRO A 132 17.32 -4.78 -2.48
N SER A 133 18.34 -4.48 -3.28
CA SER A 133 18.20 -4.41 -4.74
C SER A 133 17.91 -5.79 -5.35
N SER A 134 18.52 -6.85 -4.83
CA SER A 134 18.25 -8.23 -5.24
C SER A 134 16.87 -8.69 -4.78
N PHE A 135 16.55 -8.46 -3.51
CA PHE A 135 15.24 -8.76 -2.94
C PHE A 135 14.09 -8.11 -3.74
N ASN A 136 14.23 -6.83 -4.08
CA ASN A 136 13.22 -6.09 -4.81
C ASN A 136 12.96 -6.63 -6.22
N ARG A 137 13.93 -7.23 -6.89
CA ARG A 137 13.70 -7.86 -8.20
C ARG A 137 12.69 -9.01 -8.11
N GLY A 138 12.86 -9.93 -7.17
CA GLY A 138 11.90 -11.00 -6.97
C GLY A 138 10.57 -10.53 -6.35
N LEU A 139 10.64 -9.52 -5.47
CA LEU A 139 9.45 -8.91 -4.89
C LEU A 139 8.52 -8.32 -5.96
N ILE A 140 9.05 -7.73 -7.02
CA ILE A 140 8.23 -7.20 -8.13
C ILE A 140 7.42 -8.33 -8.78
N ASP A 141 8.02 -9.49 -9.05
CA ASP A 141 7.30 -10.63 -9.64
C ASP A 141 6.18 -11.13 -8.73
N TYR A 142 6.44 -11.20 -7.42
CA TYR A 142 5.41 -11.53 -6.44
C TYR A 142 4.27 -10.48 -6.45
N LEU A 143 4.59 -9.20 -6.47
CA LEU A 143 3.58 -8.13 -6.47
C LEU A 143 2.76 -8.10 -7.77
N ILE A 144 3.35 -8.45 -8.91
CA ILE A 144 2.61 -8.66 -10.16
C ILE A 144 1.61 -9.81 -9.98
N PHE A 145 2.05 -10.96 -9.44
CA PHE A 145 1.15 -12.07 -9.12
C PHE A 145 0.04 -11.65 -8.15
N TYR A 146 0.39 -10.98 -7.04
CA TYR A 146 -0.54 -10.51 -6.02
C TYR A 146 -1.64 -9.62 -6.63
N ASN A 147 -1.26 -8.66 -7.46
CA ASN A 147 -2.19 -7.69 -8.01
C ASN A 147 -3.00 -8.21 -9.21
N THR A 148 -2.46 -9.15 -10.01
CA THR A 148 -3.09 -9.56 -11.27
C THR A 148 -3.73 -10.94 -11.24
N ARG A 149 -3.30 -11.84 -10.35
CA ARG A 149 -3.72 -13.25 -10.33
C ARG A 149 -4.27 -13.72 -8.98
N ARG A 150 -3.71 -13.23 -7.88
CA ARG A 150 -4.15 -13.64 -6.55
C ARG A 150 -5.54 -13.08 -6.27
N VAL A 151 -6.51 -13.98 -6.09
CA VAL A 151 -7.88 -13.60 -5.71
C VAL A 151 -7.96 -13.23 -4.23
N HIS A 152 -8.85 -12.30 -3.90
CA HIS A 152 -8.96 -11.76 -2.55
C HIS A 152 -10.31 -12.05 -1.91
N HIS A 153 -10.29 -12.42 -0.63
CA HIS A 153 -11.50 -12.67 0.16
C HIS A 153 -12.42 -11.43 0.22
N ALA A 154 -11.84 -10.22 0.20
CA ALA A 154 -12.61 -8.97 0.13
C ALA A 154 -13.56 -8.92 -1.08
N PHE A 155 -13.24 -9.62 -2.15
CA PHE A 155 -14.04 -9.74 -3.37
C PHE A 155 -14.69 -11.12 -3.50
N LYS A 156 -14.94 -11.81 -2.37
CA LYS A 156 -15.53 -13.16 -2.32
C LYS A 156 -14.71 -14.18 -3.15
N ASN A 157 -13.39 -13.99 -3.22
CA ASN A 157 -12.44 -14.79 -4.01
C ASN A 157 -12.74 -14.83 -5.53
N LYS A 158 -13.34 -13.77 -6.08
CA LYS A 158 -13.68 -13.69 -7.51
C LYS A 158 -12.67 -12.89 -8.31
N TYR A 159 -12.04 -11.89 -7.69
CA TYR A 159 -11.17 -10.94 -8.38
C TYR A 159 -9.82 -10.79 -7.70
N SER A 160 -8.79 -10.58 -8.50
CA SER A 160 -7.56 -9.93 -8.06
C SER A 160 -7.77 -8.41 -7.98
N PRO A 161 -6.86 -7.64 -7.34
CA PRO A 161 -6.97 -6.18 -7.28
C PRO A 161 -7.15 -5.52 -8.65
N VAL A 162 -6.35 -5.89 -9.65
CA VAL A 162 -6.45 -5.33 -11.01
C VAL A 162 -7.76 -5.71 -11.69
N GLN A 163 -8.20 -6.97 -11.58
CA GLN A 163 -9.50 -7.38 -12.12
C GLN A 163 -10.65 -6.61 -11.47
N PHE A 164 -10.57 -6.37 -10.16
CA PHE A 164 -11.58 -5.58 -9.46
C PHE A 164 -11.57 -4.11 -9.93
N MET A 165 -10.39 -3.50 -10.15
CA MET A 165 -10.29 -2.15 -10.70
C MET A 165 -10.92 -2.04 -12.09
N LEU A 166 -10.65 -3.00 -12.98
CA LEU A 166 -11.23 -3.02 -14.33
C LEU A 166 -12.76 -3.14 -14.27
N HIS A 167 -13.27 -4.05 -13.44
CA HIS A 167 -14.72 -4.21 -13.25
C HIS A 167 -15.37 -2.93 -12.70
N TRP A 168 -14.74 -2.24 -11.75
CA TRP A 168 -15.22 -0.96 -11.24
C TRP A 168 -15.24 0.11 -12.32
N GLN A 169 -14.21 0.22 -13.17
CA GLN A 169 -14.18 1.16 -14.29
C GLN A 169 -15.30 0.91 -15.30
N GLU A 170 -15.55 -0.36 -15.66
CA GLU A 170 -16.66 -0.75 -16.54
C GLU A 170 -18.02 -0.31 -15.98
N GLN A 171 -18.24 -0.51 -14.67
CA GLN A 171 -19.46 -0.06 -14.01
C GLN A 171 -19.65 1.47 -14.08
N GLN A 172 -18.57 2.25 -13.86
CA GLN A 172 -18.64 3.70 -13.95
C GLN A 172 -18.97 4.19 -15.38
N LEU A 173 -18.42 3.55 -16.40
CA LEU A 173 -18.71 3.87 -17.80
C LEU A 173 -20.17 3.61 -18.13
N ASN A 174 -20.74 2.49 -17.68
CA ASN A 174 -22.15 2.15 -17.92
C ASN A 174 -23.11 3.12 -17.22
N LEU A 175 -22.83 3.49 -15.96
CA LEU A 175 -23.62 4.50 -15.23
C LEU A 175 -23.56 5.87 -15.91
N GLY A 176 -22.43 6.27 -16.50
CA GLY A 176 -22.29 7.51 -17.25
C GLY A 176 -23.04 7.53 -18.58
N GLN A 177 -23.38 6.37 -19.15
CA GLN A 177 -24.18 6.26 -20.37
C GLN A 177 -25.69 6.30 -20.08
N GLU A 178 -26.15 5.78 -18.96
CA GLU A 178 -27.58 5.80 -18.56
C GLU A 178 -28.07 7.21 -18.17
N CYS A 179 -27.17 8.12 -17.78
CA CYS A 179 -27.53 9.52 -17.44
C CYS A 179 -27.63 10.48 -18.63
N LYS A 180 -27.60 10.01 -19.86
CA LYS A 180 -27.65 10.86 -21.09
C LYS A 180 -29.03 10.90 -21.80
N TRP A 181 -30.11 10.63 -21.05
CA TRP A 181 -31.48 10.76 -21.56
C TRP A 181 -32.28 11.80 -20.77
#